data_72914c55314f5c00ada870a10bff2030
#
_entry.id   72914c55314f5c00ada870a10bff2030
#
_cell.length_a   1.000
_cell.length_b   1.000
_cell.length_c   1.000
_cell.angle_alpha   90.00
_cell.angle_beta   90.00
_cell.angle_gamma   90.00
#
_symmetry.space_group_name_H-M   'P 1'
#
loop_
_entity.id
_entity.type
_entity.pdbx_description
1 polymer ?
#
loop_
_entity_poly.entity_id
_entity_poly.type
_entity_poly.pdbx_seq_one_letter_code
_entity_poly.pdbx_strand_id
1 'polypeptide(L)'
;MLKKLWKLFICILLFPILPAFKTYVPRSSVEALMPEEYQKEIVEHVPEMSSVMKLGYKAPNMSRAQKRIPCLSALPTAYFSNPGPTVRSDASDKRHKQLTTMAWENKYLDAEELNVIVAIPEAVLDDTDYDLWAEIKPKLLEAYGIAFDQAVYYGTNAPAIWPDSIVAAAMAAGNYITLGEKGDLYDDLLGDGGLIALVEEDGFMVDGHVSAMGMRGKMRGLRATGADGEKTGTPIFKSLYKEGMQGSTRYELDGEEMIFPKNGSIDPTQSLIIAGAWKQLMYAIRKDVSWKLLTEAVIQDPVTKEITYNLAQQNMVALRSSMRLAWQVPNPINRLQTDEDERYPFAVFAPAGS
;
A
#
# COMPACT_ATOMS: atom_id res chain seq x y z
N MET A 1 24.14 18.42 95.33
CA MET A 1 24.58 17.74 94.10
C MET A 1 23.48 17.74 92.98
N LEU A 2 22.22 17.73 93.29
CA LEU A 2 21.13 17.63 92.28
C LEU A 2 20.92 18.88 91.39
N LYS A 3 21.26 20.09 91.85
CA LYS A 3 21.08 21.34 91.09
C LYS A 3 22.11 21.57 89.94
N LYS A 4 23.26 20.86 89.99
CA LYS A 4 24.25 20.92 88.91
C LYS A 4 23.96 19.98 87.75
N LEU A 5 23.27 18.88 87.93
CA LEU A 5 22.87 17.92 86.92
C LEU A 5 21.72 18.45 86.10
N TRP A 6 20.81 19.22 86.65
CA TRP A 6 19.69 19.82 85.82
C TRP A 6 20.16 20.90 84.85
N LYS A 7 21.20 21.67 85.14
CA LYS A 7 21.75 22.65 84.22
C LYS A 7 22.51 22.01 83.07
N LEU A 8 23.06 20.82 83.26
CA LEU A 8 23.71 20.07 82.18
C LEU A 8 22.67 19.42 81.20
N PHE A 9 21.51 19.02 81.77
CA PHE A 9 20.44 18.40 80.98
C PHE A 9 19.68 19.39 80.11
N ILE A 10 19.56 20.64 80.55
CA ILE A 10 18.90 21.72 79.73
C ILE A 10 19.80 22.25 78.64
N CYS A 11 21.14 22.14 78.75
CA CYS A 11 22.06 22.58 77.71
C CYS A 11 22.16 21.59 76.54
N ILE A 12 21.76 20.34 76.71
CA ILE A 12 21.77 19.33 75.62
C ILE A 12 20.50 19.38 74.78
N LEU A 13 19.40 19.98 75.30
CA LEU A 13 18.11 20.06 74.59
C LEU A 13 17.90 21.34 73.77
N LEU A 14 18.88 22.25 73.71
CA LEU A 14 18.81 23.52 73.05
C LEU A 14 19.90 23.68 71.95
N PHE A 15 20.42 22.56 71.39
CA PHE A 15 21.13 22.66 70.10
C PHE A 15 20.09 22.74 68.97
N PRO A 16 20.01 23.85 68.24
CA PRO A 16 19.21 23.88 67.06
C PRO A 16 19.78 22.80 66.17
N ILE A 17 18.88 21.90 65.64
CA ILE A 17 19.20 21.01 64.55
C ILE A 17 19.53 21.93 63.41
N LEU A 18 20.82 22.17 63.18
CA LEU A 18 21.28 22.83 61.95
C LEU A 18 20.72 22.05 60.76
N PRO A 19 20.00 22.70 59.83
CA PRO A 19 19.54 22.03 58.63
C PRO A 19 20.77 21.44 57.97
N ALA A 20 20.69 20.14 57.63
CA ALA A 20 21.76 19.45 56.90
C ALA A 20 22.04 20.25 55.62
N PHE A 21 23.21 20.90 55.53
CA PHE A 21 23.64 21.57 54.35
C PHE A 21 23.68 20.54 53.22
N LYS A 22 22.86 20.75 52.18
CA LYS A 22 22.97 19.96 50.95
C LYS A 22 24.37 20.23 50.41
N THR A 23 25.25 19.26 50.53
CA THR A 23 26.65 19.34 50.07
C THR A 23 26.81 19.14 48.55
N TYR A 24 25.70 18.94 47.83
CA TYR A 24 25.74 18.81 46.38
C TYR A 24 24.69 19.71 45.69
N VAL A 25 25.01 20.16 44.51
CA VAL A 25 24.08 20.89 43.65
C VAL A 25 23.29 19.85 42.84
N PRO A 26 21.97 19.71 43.03
CA PRO A 26 21.19 18.75 42.24
C PRO A 26 21.16 19.13 40.78
N ARG A 27 21.16 18.11 39.91
CA ARG A 27 21.14 18.31 38.42
C ARG A 27 20.02 19.25 37.98
N SER A 28 18.85 19.17 38.61
CA SER A 28 17.71 20.05 38.33
C SER A 28 17.95 21.55 38.55
N SER A 29 18.93 21.93 39.41
CA SER A 29 19.23 23.34 39.66
C SER A 29 20.28 23.94 38.71
N VAL A 30 20.95 23.11 37.91
CA VAL A 30 21.95 23.52 36.92
C VAL A 30 21.58 23.05 35.49
N GLU A 31 20.36 22.59 35.30
CA GLU A 31 19.89 22.07 34.02
C GLU A 31 20.04 23.11 32.88
N ALA A 32 19.77 24.39 33.19
CA ALA A 32 19.95 25.51 32.24
C ALA A 32 21.43 25.82 31.89
N LEU A 33 22.38 25.27 32.65
CA LEU A 33 23.82 25.46 32.36
C LEU A 33 24.46 24.23 31.72
N MET A 34 23.72 23.12 31.60
CA MET A 34 24.20 21.93 30.91
C MET A 34 23.97 22.11 29.40
N PRO A 35 25.01 22.07 28.58
CA PRO A 35 24.82 22.09 27.14
C PRO A 35 24.07 20.82 26.74
N GLU A 36 22.95 20.98 26.04
CA GLU A 36 22.24 19.88 25.41
C GLU A 36 23.00 19.49 24.16
N GLU A 37 23.26 18.20 23.99
CA GLU A 37 23.83 17.67 22.76
C GLU A 37 22.67 17.32 21.82
N TYR A 38 22.56 18.06 20.73
CA TYR A 38 21.57 17.79 19.71
C TYR A 38 22.09 16.74 18.73
N GLN A 39 21.26 15.71 18.52
CA GLN A 39 21.51 14.75 17.44
C GLN A 39 21.30 15.48 16.12
N LYS A 40 22.34 15.50 15.26
CA LYS A 40 22.28 16.14 13.94
C LYS A 40 21.50 15.34 12.89
N GLU A 41 21.24 14.07 13.16
CA GLU A 41 20.46 13.22 12.27
C GLU A 41 19.03 13.11 12.79
N ILE A 42 18.07 13.40 11.92
CA ILE A 42 16.65 13.22 12.21
C ILE A 42 16.35 11.73 12.20
N VAL A 43 15.84 11.21 13.31
CA VAL A 43 15.38 9.81 13.38
C VAL A 43 14.02 9.72 12.70
N GLU A 44 14.00 9.15 11.52
CA GLU A 44 12.79 9.02 10.72
C GLU A 44 12.56 7.59 10.23
N HIS A 45 11.33 7.32 9.83
CA HIS A 45 10.99 6.09 9.13
C HIS A 45 11.47 6.17 7.68
N VAL A 46 12.09 5.08 7.19
CA VAL A 46 12.54 5.01 5.78
C VAL A 46 11.33 5.13 4.86
N PRO A 47 11.31 6.10 3.93
CA PRO A 47 10.21 6.28 2.99
C PRO A 47 9.95 5.00 2.17
N GLU A 48 8.70 4.60 2.08
CA GLU A 48 8.30 3.40 1.36
C GLU A 48 7.68 3.76 0.01
N MET A 49 8.13 3.09 -1.04
CA MET A 49 7.59 3.29 -2.38
C MET A 49 6.22 2.60 -2.53
N SER A 50 5.49 2.99 -3.56
CA SER A 50 4.20 2.36 -3.93
C SER A 50 4.31 0.85 -4.10
N SER A 51 3.43 0.10 -3.44
CA SER A 51 3.31 -1.35 -3.57
C SER A 51 2.77 -1.76 -4.94
N VAL A 52 1.88 -0.96 -5.53
CA VAL A 52 1.38 -1.13 -6.91
C VAL A 52 2.52 -1.02 -7.92
N MET A 53 3.39 -0.01 -7.78
CA MET A 53 4.53 0.16 -8.68
C MET A 53 5.58 -0.94 -8.54
N LYS A 54 5.65 -1.59 -7.39
CA LYS A 54 6.59 -2.68 -7.13
C LYS A 54 6.14 -4.00 -7.78
N LEU A 55 4.86 -4.34 -7.71
CA LEU A 55 4.30 -5.58 -8.23
C LEU A 55 3.80 -5.46 -9.66
N GLY A 56 3.19 -4.31 -10.02
CA GLY A 56 2.57 -4.06 -11.31
C GLY A 56 3.56 -3.98 -12.45
N TYR A 57 3.05 -4.19 -13.67
CA TYR A 57 3.84 -4.09 -14.88
C TYR A 57 3.99 -2.62 -15.32
N LYS A 58 5.23 -2.15 -15.36
CA LYS A 58 5.54 -0.82 -15.89
C LYS A 58 5.52 -0.83 -17.41
N ALA A 59 4.48 -0.24 -18.00
CA ALA A 59 4.41 -0.03 -19.43
C ALA A 59 5.40 1.07 -19.91
N PRO A 60 5.78 1.09 -21.20
CA PRO A 60 6.61 2.16 -21.74
C PRO A 60 6.00 3.53 -21.50
N ASN A 61 6.84 4.52 -21.20
CA ASN A 61 6.43 5.89 -20.90
C ASN A 61 5.51 6.48 -21.99
N MET A 62 4.54 7.27 -21.55
CA MET A 62 3.55 7.86 -22.43
C MET A 62 4.04 9.19 -22.99
N SER A 63 3.95 9.36 -24.30
CA SER A 63 4.20 10.66 -24.96
C SER A 63 2.95 11.54 -25.02
N ARG A 64 1.75 10.95 -24.99
CA ARG A 64 0.45 11.63 -25.06
C ARG A 64 -0.35 11.44 -23.76
N ALA A 65 -1.42 12.20 -23.58
CA ALA A 65 -2.28 12.10 -22.40
C ALA A 65 -2.98 10.74 -22.31
N GLN A 66 -3.33 10.16 -23.45
CA GLN A 66 -4.02 8.88 -23.55
C GLN A 66 -3.22 7.91 -24.42
N LYS A 67 -3.18 6.65 -24.00
CA LYS A 67 -2.59 5.53 -24.74
C LYS A 67 -3.59 4.39 -24.83
N ARG A 68 -3.83 3.93 -26.05
CA ARG A 68 -4.75 2.83 -26.33
C ARG A 68 -4.03 1.48 -26.22
N ILE A 69 -4.68 0.53 -25.56
CA ILE A 69 -4.25 -0.86 -25.43
C ILE A 69 -5.30 -1.72 -26.14
N PRO A 70 -4.98 -2.37 -27.27
CA PRO A 70 -5.89 -3.31 -27.90
C PRO A 70 -5.93 -4.60 -27.05
N CYS A 71 -7.12 -4.99 -26.62
CA CYS A 71 -7.38 -6.23 -25.90
C CYS A 71 -8.26 -7.14 -26.77
N LEU A 72 -8.04 -8.44 -26.66
CA LEU A 72 -8.88 -9.41 -27.33
C LEU A 72 -10.19 -9.60 -26.55
N SER A 73 -11.35 -9.43 -27.21
CA SER A 73 -12.67 -9.56 -26.61
C SER A 73 -13.46 -10.78 -27.07
N ALA A 74 -13.06 -11.43 -28.17
CA ALA A 74 -13.64 -12.69 -28.61
C ALA A 74 -12.59 -13.65 -29.17
N LEU A 75 -12.66 -14.91 -28.74
CA LEU A 75 -11.74 -15.97 -29.13
C LEU A 75 -12.32 -16.83 -30.25
N PRO A 76 -11.51 -17.24 -31.26
CA PRO A 76 -11.97 -18.14 -32.31
C PRO A 76 -12.19 -19.55 -31.75
N THR A 77 -13.19 -20.24 -32.28
CA THR A 77 -13.52 -21.63 -31.94
C THR A 77 -13.08 -22.54 -33.09
N ALA A 78 -12.39 -23.65 -32.77
CA ALA A 78 -12.06 -24.67 -33.77
C ALA A 78 -13.09 -25.82 -33.68
N TYR A 79 -13.35 -26.46 -34.79
CA TYR A 79 -14.26 -27.60 -34.89
C TYR A 79 -13.74 -28.62 -35.89
N PHE A 80 -14.16 -29.89 -35.71
CA PHE A 80 -13.88 -30.94 -36.67
C PHE A 80 -14.95 -30.94 -37.74
N SER A 81 -14.56 -30.92 -39.02
CA SER A 81 -15.47 -30.94 -40.16
C SER A 81 -16.07 -32.32 -40.49
N ASN A 82 -15.55 -33.40 -39.84
CA ASN A 82 -16.07 -34.73 -39.99
C ASN A 82 -16.42 -35.31 -38.59
N PRO A 83 -17.57 -34.98 -38.00
CA PRO A 83 -18.04 -35.58 -36.76
C PRO A 83 -18.29 -37.08 -36.98
N GLY A 84 -17.98 -37.87 -35.95
CA GLY A 84 -18.06 -39.34 -36.00
C GLY A 84 -19.42 -39.91 -36.45
N PRO A 85 -19.55 -41.22 -36.62
CA PRO A 85 -20.66 -41.90 -37.27
C PRO A 85 -22.06 -41.69 -36.67
N THR A 86 -22.14 -41.27 -35.41
CA THR A 86 -23.40 -41.01 -34.71
C THR A 86 -24.10 -39.69 -35.05
N VAL A 87 -23.49 -38.80 -35.84
CA VAL A 87 -24.03 -37.45 -36.18
C VAL A 87 -24.30 -37.32 -37.68
N ARG A 88 -24.43 -38.43 -38.41
CA ARG A 88 -24.76 -38.45 -39.84
C ARG A 88 -26.27 -38.37 -40.09
N SER A 89 -27.01 -37.46 -39.56
CA SER A 89 -28.35 -37.12 -40.04
C SER A 89 -28.30 -35.99 -41.06
N ASP A 90 -29.02 -36.14 -42.10
CA ASP A 90 -28.96 -35.33 -43.34
C ASP A 90 -29.16 -33.81 -43.19
N ALA A 91 -29.65 -33.38 -42.04
CA ALA A 91 -29.88 -31.97 -41.73
C ALA A 91 -28.67 -31.19 -41.19
N SER A 92 -27.56 -31.88 -40.87
CA SER A 92 -26.39 -31.29 -40.23
C SER A 92 -25.07 -31.70 -40.87
N ASP A 93 -25.01 -31.68 -42.25
CA ASP A 93 -23.75 -31.94 -42.92
C ASP A 93 -22.70 -30.82 -42.61
N LYS A 94 -21.96 -31.03 -41.55
CA LYS A 94 -20.93 -30.14 -41.05
C LYS A 94 -19.60 -30.25 -41.83
N ARG A 95 -19.63 -30.80 -43.04
CA ARG A 95 -18.46 -30.89 -43.92
C ARG A 95 -18.01 -29.52 -44.42
N HIS A 96 -18.89 -28.52 -44.33
CA HIS A 96 -18.52 -27.15 -44.62
C HIS A 96 -17.75 -26.50 -43.49
N LYS A 97 -16.69 -25.75 -43.82
CA LYS A 97 -15.95 -24.96 -42.86
C LYS A 97 -16.86 -23.89 -42.26
N GLN A 98 -17.02 -23.88 -40.95
CA GLN A 98 -17.82 -22.90 -40.25
C GLN A 98 -17.00 -21.62 -40.06
N LEU A 99 -17.67 -20.48 -40.13
CA LEU A 99 -17.07 -19.20 -39.81
C LEU A 99 -16.94 -19.04 -38.33
N THR A 100 -15.77 -18.61 -37.85
CA THR A 100 -15.52 -18.16 -36.47
C THR A 100 -15.08 -16.72 -36.48
N THR A 101 -15.46 -15.98 -35.46
CA THR A 101 -15.17 -14.56 -35.35
C THR A 101 -14.12 -14.31 -34.26
N MET A 102 -13.30 -13.29 -34.48
CA MET A 102 -12.42 -12.69 -33.45
C MET A 102 -12.76 -11.22 -33.34
N ALA A 103 -12.76 -10.69 -32.13
CA ALA A 103 -13.00 -9.28 -31.89
C ALA A 103 -11.94 -8.71 -30.94
N TRP A 104 -11.66 -7.43 -31.10
CA TRP A 104 -10.75 -6.67 -30.28
C TRP A 104 -11.49 -5.48 -29.69
N GLU A 105 -11.19 -5.19 -28.44
CA GLU A 105 -11.65 -4.02 -27.73
C GLU A 105 -10.47 -3.12 -27.36
N ASN A 106 -10.72 -1.85 -27.14
CA ASN A 106 -9.70 -0.91 -26.75
C ASN A 106 -9.87 -0.51 -25.30
N LYS A 107 -8.89 -0.80 -24.47
CA LYS A 107 -8.73 -0.22 -23.14
C LYS A 107 -7.78 0.98 -23.21
N TYR A 108 -7.94 1.93 -22.33
CA TYR A 108 -7.19 3.17 -22.36
C TYR A 108 -6.41 3.40 -21.07
N LEU A 109 -5.18 3.90 -21.23
CA LEU A 109 -4.38 4.46 -20.16
C LEU A 109 -4.52 5.99 -20.25
N ASP A 110 -5.16 6.60 -19.28
CA ASP A 110 -5.37 8.05 -19.20
C ASP A 110 -4.47 8.65 -18.14
N ALA A 111 -3.54 9.51 -18.57
CA ALA A 111 -2.53 10.10 -17.70
C ALA A 111 -3.05 11.32 -16.97
N GLU A 112 -3.24 11.18 -15.67
CA GLU A 112 -3.70 12.22 -14.77
C GLU A 112 -2.56 12.79 -13.90
N GLU A 113 -2.77 13.98 -13.37
CA GLU A 113 -1.76 14.74 -12.67
C GLU A 113 -1.93 14.61 -11.15
N LEU A 114 -0.88 14.13 -10.50
CA LEU A 114 -0.76 14.06 -9.05
C LEU A 114 0.15 15.20 -8.58
N ASN A 115 -0.33 16.04 -7.67
CA ASN A 115 0.34 17.25 -7.24
C ASN A 115 0.45 17.32 -5.72
N VAL A 116 1.56 17.86 -5.24
CA VAL A 116 1.76 18.24 -3.83
C VAL A 116 2.39 19.61 -3.76
N ILE A 117 1.92 20.43 -2.82
CA ILE A 117 2.50 21.76 -2.51
C ILE A 117 2.77 21.79 -1.01
N VAL A 118 4.01 22.13 -0.63
CA VAL A 118 4.41 22.36 0.76
C VAL A 118 4.94 23.78 0.88
N ALA A 119 4.32 24.58 1.74
CA ALA A 119 4.72 25.96 2.02
C ALA A 119 5.49 26.03 3.34
N ILE A 120 6.62 26.75 3.36
CA ILE A 120 7.50 26.91 4.50
C ILE A 120 7.85 28.40 4.64
N PRO A 121 7.80 28.99 5.86
CA PRO A 121 8.28 30.34 6.10
C PRO A 121 9.77 30.47 5.78
N GLU A 122 10.17 31.57 5.15
CA GLU A 122 11.58 31.87 4.81
C GLU A 122 12.47 31.87 6.06
N ALA A 123 12.00 32.47 7.15
CA ALA A 123 12.71 32.52 8.41
C ALA A 123 13.10 31.12 8.94
N VAL A 124 12.23 30.10 8.72
CA VAL A 124 12.54 28.73 9.14
C VAL A 124 13.64 28.11 8.27
N LEU A 125 13.69 28.47 6.99
CA LEU A 125 14.75 28.02 6.07
C LEU A 125 16.11 28.62 6.43
N ASP A 126 16.10 29.89 6.85
CA ASP A 126 17.34 30.66 7.19
C ASP A 126 17.89 30.23 8.57
N ASP A 127 17.00 29.94 9.53
CA ASP A 127 17.38 29.66 10.92
C ASP A 127 17.65 28.15 11.17
N THR A 128 17.39 27.28 10.19
CA THR A 128 17.55 25.83 10.36
C THR A 128 18.92 25.35 9.90
N ASP A 129 19.64 24.63 10.78
CA ASP A 129 20.94 24.01 10.48
C ASP A 129 20.85 22.81 9.51
N TYR A 130 19.62 22.40 9.13
CA TYR A 130 19.35 21.25 8.27
C TYR A 130 18.93 21.66 6.87
N ASP A 131 19.30 20.88 5.86
CA ASP A 131 18.73 21.02 4.52
C ASP A 131 17.29 20.46 4.50
N LEU A 132 16.31 21.30 4.83
CA LEU A 132 14.89 20.94 4.87
C LEU A 132 14.37 20.40 3.52
N TRP A 133 14.94 20.88 2.41
CA TRP A 133 14.52 20.39 1.09
C TRP A 133 14.98 18.96 0.81
N ALA A 134 16.15 18.58 1.30
CA ALA A 134 16.64 17.20 1.22
C ALA A 134 15.78 16.24 2.05
N GLU A 135 15.29 16.71 3.21
CA GLU A 135 14.39 15.96 4.08
C GLU A 135 12.97 15.79 3.53
N ILE A 136 12.43 16.84 2.92
CA ILE A 136 11.04 16.88 2.45
C ILE A 136 10.85 16.02 1.19
N LYS A 137 11.80 16.04 0.25
CA LYS A 137 11.68 15.35 -1.04
C LYS A 137 11.35 13.85 -0.92
N PRO A 138 12.03 13.05 -0.09
CA PRO A 138 11.71 11.63 0.08
C PRO A 138 10.28 11.41 0.61
N LYS A 139 9.84 12.24 1.56
CA LYS A 139 8.48 12.16 2.13
C LYS A 139 7.39 12.53 1.14
N LEU A 140 7.69 13.45 0.22
CA LEU A 140 6.78 13.76 -0.88
C LEU A 140 6.66 12.59 -1.87
N LEU A 141 7.77 11.89 -2.15
CA LEU A 141 7.73 10.69 -2.99
C LEU A 141 6.92 9.57 -2.35
N GLU A 142 7.04 9.37 -1.03
CA GLU A 142 6.21 8.43 -0.28
C GLU A 142 4.73 8.83 -0.36
N ALA A 143 4.40 10.12 -0.17
CA ALA A 143 3.03 10.62 -0.29
C ALA A 143 2.42 10.37 -1.68
N TYR A 144 3.21 10.49 -2.75
CA TYR A 144 2.79 10.07 -4.10
C TYR A 144 2.51 8.58 -4.18
N GLY A 145 3.36 7.75 -3.60
CA GLY A 145 3.16 6.31 -3.53
C GLY A 145 1.85 5.94 -2.82
N ILE A 146 1.60 6.54 -1.66
CA ILE A 146 0.38 6.32 -0.87
C ILE A 146 -0.87 6.75 -1.66
N ALA A 147 -0.86 7.95 -2.23
CA ALA A 147 -2.00 8.47 -2.98
C ALA A 147 -2.32 7.62 -4.22
N PHE A 148 -1.29 7.14 -4.92
CA PHE A 148 -1.46 6.25 -6.06
C PHE A 148 -1.99 4.88 -5.64
N ASP A 149 -1.41 4.26 -4.61
CA ASP A 149 -1.87 2.97 -4.10
C ASP A 149 -3.34 3.03 -3.64
N GLN A 150 -3.73 4.06 -2.88
CA GLN A 150 -5.10 4.25 -2.43
C GLN A 150 -6.09 4.50 -3.58
N ALA A 151 -5.68 5.24 -4.60
CA ALA A 151 -6.51 5.44 -5.79
C ALA A 151 -6.71 4.13 -6.57
N VAL A 152 -5.68 3.31 -6.70
CA VAL A 152 -5.75 2.01 -7.40
C VAL A 152 -6.53 0.98 -6.59
N TYR A 153 -6.30 0.88 -5.28
CA TYR A 153 -6.95 -0.13 -4.44
C TYR A 153 -8.40 0.18 -4.15
N TYR A 154 -8.70 1.43 -3.77
CA TYR A 154 -9.99 1.83 -3.20
C TYR A 154 -10.71 2.91 -4.00
N GLY A 155 -10.07 3.48 -5.02
CA GLY A 155 -10.64 4.63 -5.73
C GLY A 155 -10.63 5.93 -4.92
N THR A 156 -9.87 6.01 -3.82
CA THR A 156 -9.81 7.21 -2.98
C THR A 156 -9.17 8.36 -3.75
N ASN A 157 -9.92 9.46 -3.91
CA ASN A 157 -9.52 10.62 -4.70
C ASN A 157 -9.08 10.28 -6.15
N ALA A 158 -9.53 9.14 -6.67
CA ALA A 158 -9.22 8.74 -8.04
C ALA A 158 -9.88 9.69 -9.05
N PRO A 159 -9.20 10.05 -10.14
CA PRO A 159 -9.82 10.76 -11.25
C PRO A 159 -10.97 9.97 -11.86
N ALA A 160 -12.09 10.63 -12.20
CA ALA A 160 -13.28 9.97 -12.74
C ALA A 160 -13.08 9.27 -14.10
N ILE A 161 -11.97 9.56 -14.80
CA ILE A 161 -11.62 8.93 -16.07
C ILE A 161 -10.86 7.60 -15.89
N TRP A 162 -10.35 7.34 -14.70
CA TRP A 162 -9.66 6.09 -14.37
C TRP A 162 -10.66 4.93 -14.25
N PRO A 163 -10.21 3.68 -14.44
CA PRO A 163 -11.06 2.51 -14.22
C PRO A 163 -11.46 2.39 -12.75
N ASP A 164 -12.45 1.55 -12.49
CA ASP A 164 -12.85 1.20 -11.14
C ASP A 164 -11.67 0.63 -10.35
N SER A 165 -11.67 0.88 -9.05
CA SER A 165 -10.62 0.39 -8.15
C SER A 165 -10.57 -1.14 -8.11
N ILE A 166 -9.42 -1.70 -7.79
CA ILE A 166 -9.22 -3.17 -7.73
C ILE A 166 -10.25 -3.80 -6.79
N VAL A 167 -10.47 -3.21 -5.61
CA VAL A 167 -11.43 -3.76 -4.64
C VAL A 167 -12.86 -3.69 -5.17
N ALA A 168 -13.27 -2.58 -5.78
CA ALA A 168 -14.61 -2.45 -6.32
C ALA A 168 -14.84 -3.40 -7.51
N ALA A 169 -13.87 -3.49 -8.43
CA ALA A 169 -13.96 -4.38 -9.59
C ALA A 169 -13.93 -5.87 -9.20
N ALA A 170 -13.10 -6.26 -8.22
CA ALA A 170 -13.07 -7.62 -7.70
C ALA A 170 -14.39 -8.00 -7.02
N MET A 171 -14.97 -7.10 -6.23
CA MET A 171 -16.28 -7.32 -5.62
C MET A 171 -17.40 -7.42 -6.65
N ALA A 172 -17.37 -6.61 -7.71
CA ALA A 172 -18.34 -6.69 -8.81
C ALA A 172 -18.25 -8.01 -9.59
N ALA A 173 -17.06 -8.54 -9.78
CA ALA A 173 -16.82 -9.84 -10.42
C ALA A 173 -17.12 -11.05 -9.49
N GLY A 174 -17.40 -10.82 -8.20
CA GLY A 174 -17.61 -11.89 -7.23
C GLY A 174 -16.32 -12.46 -6.62
N ASN A 175 -15.16 -11.88 -6.92
CA ASN A 175 -13.84 -12.33 -6.47
C ASN A 175 -13.52 -11.77 -5.08
N TYR A 176 -14.31 -12.09 -4.08
CA TYR A 176 -14.07 -11.71 -2.71
C TYR A 176 -14.46 -12.80 -1.73
N ILE A 177 -13.76 -12.85 -0.62
CA ILE A 177 -14.04 -13.74 0.52
C ILE A 177 -13.93 -12.93 1.80
N THR A 178 -14.81 -13.20 2.74
CA THR A 178 -14.78 -12.59 4.07
C THR A 178 -14.04 -13.47 5.07
N LEU A 179 -13.35 -12.85 6.02
CA LEU A 179 -12.60 -13.56 7.05
C LEU A 179 -13.52 -14.51 7.85
N GLY A 180 -13.23 -15.81 7.84
CA GLY A 180 -13.96 -16.86 8.54
C GLY A 180 -15.13 -17.45 7.73
N GLU A 181 -15.28 -17.12 6.46
CA GLU A 181 -16.37 -17.61 5.60
C GLU A 181 -16.30 -19.11 5.35
N LYS A 182 -15.09 -19.64 5.13
CA LYS A 182 -14.85 -21.08 4.95
C LYS A 182 -14.50 -21.79 6.26
N GLY A 183 -14.51 -21.07 7.39
CA GLY A 183 -14.32 -21.60 8.74
C GLY A 183 -12.91 -21.40 9.29
N ASP A 184 -11.85 -21.63 8.52
CA ASP A 184 -10.46 -21.40 8.96
C ASP A 184 -9.71 -20.51 7.97
N LEU A 185 -8.76 -19.73 8.46
CA LEU A 185 -7.93 -18.84 7.64
C LEU A 185 -7.16 -19.60 6.54
N TYR A 186 -6.84 -20.87 6.75
CA TYR A 186 -6.22 -21.70 5.72
C TYR A 186 -7.17 -21.94 4.55
N ASP A 187 -8.40 -22.34 4.87
CA ASP A 187 -9.42 -22.63 3.86
C ASP A 187 -9.90 -21.37 3.16
N ASP A 188 -9.99 -20.25 3.89
CA ASP A 188 -10.31 -18.94 3.31
C ASP A 188 -9.26 -18.47 2.27
N LEU A 189 -7.96 -18.78 2.48
CA LEU A 189 -6.89 -18.32 1.59
C LEU A 189 -6.53 -19.33 0.49
N LEU A 190 -6.41 -20.62 0.84
CA LEU A 190 -5.82 -21.68 0.02
C LEU A 190 -6.76 -22.85 -0.22
N GLY A 191 -7.93 -22.88 0.45
CA GLY A 191 -8.92 -23.93 0.27
C GLY A 191 -9.66 -23.85 -1.06
N ASP A 192 -10.51 -24.85 -1.32
CA ASP A 192 -11.40 -24.88 -2.47
C ASP A 192 -12.39 -23.70 -2.43
N GLY A 193 -12.45 -22.92 -3.51
CA GLY A 193 -13.15 -21.63 -3.54
C GLY A 193 -12.56 -20.59 -2.57
N GLY A 194 -11.30 -20.71 -2.16
CA GLY A 194 -10.54 -19.75 -1.38
C GLY A 194 -10.05 -18.56 -2.21
N LEU A 195 -9.36 -17.61 -1.57
CA LEU A 195 -8.91 -16.36 -2.20
C LEU A 195 -8.10 -16.60 -3.48
N ILE A 196 -7.17 -17.56 -3.45
CA ILE A 196 -6.32 -17.89 -4.61
C ILE A 196 -7.15 -18.63 -5.66
N ALA A 197 -8.00 -19.57 -5.24
CA ALA A 197 -8.83 -20.36 -6.13
C ALA A 197 -9.76 -19.51 -7.00
N LEU A 198 -10.33 -18.41 -6.46
CA LEU A 198 -11.18 -17.51 -7.24
C LEU A 198 -10.44 -16.88 -8.44
N VAL A 199 -9.19 -16.47 -8.26
CA VAL A 199 -8.38 -15.92 -9.36
C VAL A 199 -8.02 -17.01 -10.38
N GLU A 200 -7.78 -18.23 -9.91
CA GLU A 200 -7.44 -19.38 -10.77
C GLU A 200 -8.65 -19.87 -11.57
N GLU A 201 -9.86 -19.85 -10.98
CA GLU A 201 -11.12 -20.14 -11.68
C GLU A 201 -11.36 -19.18 -12.84
N ASP A 202 -10.98 -17.91 -12.68
CA ASP A 202 -11.01 -16.91 -13.74
C ASP A 202 -9.89 -17.08 -14.78
N GLY A 203 -9.01 -18.05 -14.60
CA GLY A 203 -7.94 -18.39 -15.53
C GLY A 203 -6.70 -17.50 -15.42
N PHE A 204 -6.49 -16.88 -14.29
CA PHE A 204 -5.26 -16.15 -13.96
C PHE A 204 -4.47 -16.89 -12.88
N MET A 205 -3.16 -16.72 -12.89
CA MET A 205 -2.30 -17.20 -11.80
C MET A 205 -1.94 -16.04 -10.91
N VAL A 206 -2.08 -16.23 -9.61
CA VAL A 206 -1.63 -15.25 -8.62
C VAL A 206 -0.10 -15.18 -8.67
N ASP A 207 0.45 -13.99 -8.78
CA ASP A 207 1.89 -13.73 -8.82
C ASP A 207 2.35 -12.77 -7.71
N GLY A 208 1.45 -12.40 -6.81
CA GLY A 208 1.78 -11.58 -5.65
C GLY A 208 0.60 -11.27 -4.76
N HIS A 209 0.93 -10.86 -3.55
CA HIS A 209 -0.05 -10.51 -2.52
C HIS A 209 0.33 -9.18 -1.87
N VAL A 210 -0.67 -8.34 -1.62
CA VAL A 210 -0.53 -7.15 -0.77
C VAL A 210 -1.44 -7.30 0.42
N SER A 211 -0.92 -7.11 1.63
CA SER A 211 -1.65 -7.38 2.85
C SER A 211 -1.50 -6.29 3.89
N ALA A 212 -2.56 -6.07 4.65
CA ALA A 212 -2.50 -5.23 5.83
C ALA A 212 -1.50 -5.78 6.87
N MET A 213 -0.72 -4.90 7.51
CA MET A 213 0.30 -5.27 8.49
C MET A 213 -0.26 -6.12 9.64
N GLY A 214 -1.52 -5.89 10.06
CA GLY A 214 -2.19 -6.65 11.10
C GLY A 214 -2.38 -8.13 10.79
N MET A 215 -2.48 -8.49 9.51
CA MET A 215 -2.63 -9.89 9.06
C MET A 215 -1.37 -10.73 9.29
N ARG A 216 -0.20 -10.11 9.34
CA ARG A 216 1.07 -10.81 9.55
C ARG A 216 1.08 -11.68 10.83
N GLY A 217 0.42 -11.21 11.90
CA GLY A 217 0.28 -11.97 13.15
C GLY A 217 -0.57 -13.23 12.98
N LYS A 218 -1.69 -13.12 12.26
CA LYS A 218 -2.60 -14.24 11.97
C LYS A 218 -1.95 -15.28 11.06
N MET A 219 -1.19 -14.83 10.06
CA MET A 219 -0.55 -15.69 9.07
C MET A 219 0.64 -16.49 9.61
N ARG A 220 1.32 -16.03 10.68
CA ARG A 220 2.40 -16.81 11.31
C ARG A 220 1.96 -18.17 11.85
N GLY A 221 0.70 -18.30 12.21
CA GLY A 221 0.08 -19.54 12.67
C GLY A 221 -0.41 -20.45 11.55
N LEU A 222 -0.35 -20.00 10.29
CA LEU A 222 -0.88 -20.74 9.16
C LEU A 222 -0.04 -21.96 8.86
N ARG A 223 -0.65 -23.14 8.97
CA ARG A 223 -0.02 -24.45 8.73
C ARG A 223 -0.96 -25.30 7.90
N ALA A 224 -0.39 -26.19 7.09
CA ALA A 224 -1.18 -27.21 6.41
C ALA A 224 -1.91 -28.07 7.44
N THR A 225 -3.20 -28.27 7.23
CA THR A 225 -4.03 -29.14 8.07
C THR A 225 -3.76 -30.60 7.68
N GLY A 226 -3.42 -31.43 8.66
CA GLY A 226 -3.27 -32.86 8.43
C GLY A 226 -4.63 -33.57 8.21
N ALA A 227 -4.61 -34.82 7.74
CA ALA A 227 -5.80 -35.62 7.51
C ALA A 227 -6.70 -35.80 8.76
N ASP A 228 -6.13 -35.59 9.95
CA ASP A 228 -6.82 -35.67 11.24
C ASP A 228 -7.36 -34.31 11.74
N GLY A 229 -7.31 -33.25 10.90
CA GLY A 229 -7.73 -31.90 11.30
C GLY A 229 -6.75 -31.16 12.21
N GLU A 230 -5.61 -31.75 12.54
CA GLU A 230 -4.59 -31.10 13.37
C GLU A 230 -3.64 -30.21 12.52
N LYS A 231 -3.37 -29.01 13.01
CA LYS A 231 -2.47 -28.02 12.38
C LYS A 231 -0.99 -28.34 12.63
N THR A 232 -0.58 -29.58 12.30
CA THR A 232 0.80 -30.09 12.52
C THR A 232 1.68 -30.00 11.29
N GLY A 233 1.13 -29.58 10.15
CA GLY A 233 1.84 -29.48 8.88
C GLY A 233 2.93 -28.41 8.81
N THR A 234 3.63 -28.36 7.67
CA THR A 234 4.65 -27.32 7.40
C THR A 234 4.04 -25.93 7.39
N PRO A 235 4.76 -24.91 7.89
CA PRO A 235 4.32 -23.52 7.75
C PRO A 235 4.19 -23.14 6.27
N ILE A 236 3.05 -22.56 5.89
CA ILE A 236 2.78 -22.13 4.52
C ILE A 236 3.27 -20.71 4.32
N PHE A 237 3.06 -19.85 5.33
CA PHE A 237 3.62 -18.51 5.33
C PHE A 237 5.09 -18.57 5.72
N LYS A 238 5.97 -18.25 4.77
CA LYS A 238 7.41 -18.28 4.96
C LYS A 238 7.99 -16.86 5.03
N SER A 239 8.93 -16.67 5.93
CA SER A 239 9.79 -15.49 5.94
C SER A 239 11.17 -15.88 5.42
N LEU A 240 11.58 -15.32 4.29
CA LEU A 240 12.91 -15.51 3.73
C LEU A 240 13.81 -14.37 4.19
N TYR A 241 14.94 -14.73 4.79
CA TYR A 241 15.99 -13.77 5.12
C TYR A 241 17.00 -13.74 3.96
N LYS A 242 17.28 -12.55 3.44
CA LYS A 242 18.46 -12.38 2.58
C LYS A 242 19.72 -12.68 3.40
N GLU A 243 20.67 -13.41 2.83
CA GLU A 243 22.00 -13.57 3.41
C GLU A 243 22.67 -12.20 3.56
N GLY A 244 22.97 -11.84 4.82
CA GLY A 244 23.64 -10.59 5.18
C GLY A 244 22.88 -9.76 6.22
N MET A 245 23.62 -9.07 7.08
CA MET A 245 23.07 -8.28 8.21
C MET A 245 22.17 -7.11 7.81
N GLN A 246 22.11 -6.71 6.53
CA GLN A 246 21.31 -5.61 5.99
C GLN A 246 20.18 -6.05 5.04
N GLY A 247 19.88 -7.33 4.96
CA GLY A 247 18.81 -7.84 4.09
C GLY A 247 17.42 -7.56 4.64
N SER A 248 16.50 -7.07 3.81
CA SER A 248 15.09 -6.99 4.16
C SER A 248 14.46 -8.38 4.17
N THR A 249 13.62 -8.66 5.18
CA THR A 249 12.86 -9.91 5.24
C THR A 249 11.82 -9.92 4.12
N ARG A 250 11.82 -10.94 3.29
CA ARG A 250 10.78 -11.22 2.31
C ARG A 250 9.77 -12.19 2.90
N TYR A 251 8.54 -12.04 2.51
CA TYR A 251 7.45 -12.94 2.89
C TYR A 251 6.88 -13.58 1.64
N GLU A 252 6.56 -14.87 1.75
CA GLU A 252 5.96 -15.67 0.70
C GLU A 252 4.74 -16.39 1.22
N LEU A 253 3.68 -16.39 0.44
CA LEU A 253 2.50 -17.20 0.62
C LEU A 253 2.33 -18.03 -0.65
N ASP A 254 2.26 -19.35 -0.50
CA ASP A 254 2.17 -20.31 -1.62
C ASP A 254 3.26 -20.15 -2.70
N GLY A 255 4.45 -19.70 -2.29
CA GLY A 255 5.59 -19.49 -3.19
C GLY A 255 5.68 -18.13 -3.84
N GLU A 256 4.62 -17.31 -3.73
CA GLU A 256 4.58 -15.96 -4.33
C GLU A 256 4.86 -14.85 -3.32
N GLU A 257 5.43 -13.73 -3.81
CA GLU A 257 5.84 -12.61 -2.94
C GLU A 257 4.63 -11.95 -2.25
N MET A 258 4.75 -11.77 -0.93
CA MET A 258 3.78 -11.03 -0.14
C MET A 258 4.37 -9.75 0.42
N ILE A 259 3.73 -8.61 0.14
CA ILE A 259 4.15 -7.29 0.61
C ILE A 259 3.25 -6.83 1.74
N PHE A 260 3.86 -6.24 2.78
CA PHE A 260 3.17 -5.57 3.88
C PHE A 260 3.55 -4.10 3.89
N PRO A 261 2.79 -3.24 3.19
CA PRO A 261 3.04 -1.80 3.20
C PRO A 261 2.96 -1.23 4.62
N LYS A 262 3.93 -0.39 4.99
CA LYS A 262 3.99 0.27 6.30
C LYS A 262 3.54 1.72 6.22
N ASN A 263 3.38 2.22 5.00
CA ASN A 263 3.02 3.60 4.70
C ASN A 263 1.53 3.93 4.89
N GLY A 264 0.70 2.95 5.32
CA GLY A 264 -0.73 3.16 5.53
C GLY A 264 -1.56 3.22 4.25
N SER A 265 -1.03 2.74 3.11
CA SER A 265 -1.78 2.69 1.84
C SER A 265 -2.91 1.65 1.87
N ILE A 266 -2.82 0.63 2.72
CA ILE A 266 -3.85 -0.41 2.86
C ILE A 266 -4.81 -0.05 4.00
N ASP A 267 -6.10 -0.03 3.68
CA ASP A 267 -7.19 0.14 4.65
C ASP A 267 -7.70 -1.23 5.11
N PRO A 268 -7.40 -1.65 6.35
CA PRO A 268 -7.83 -2.95 6.87
C PRO A 268 -9.34 -3.07 7.09
N THR A 269 -10.10 -1.97 6.97
CA THR A 269 -11.57 -1.99 7.06
C THR A 269 -12.23 -2.38 5.74
N GLN A 270 -11.54 -2.20 4.62
CA GLN A 270 -12.01 -2.55 3.28
C GLN A 270 -11.38 -3.84 2.75
N SER A 271 -10.09 -4.02 2.96
CA SER A 271 -9.38 -5.23 2.54
C SER A 271 -8.28 -5.62 3.51
N LEU A 272 -8.18 -6.92 3.79
CA LEU A 272 -7.11 -7.51 4.59
C LEU A 272 -5.95 -7.98 3.71
N ILE A 273 -6.28 -8.62 2.58
CA ILE A 273 -5.32 -9.08 1.57
C ILE A 273 -5.91 -8.82 0.19
N ILE A 274 -5.07 -8.39 -0.74
CA ILE A 274 -5.36 -8.32 -2.17
C ILE A 274 -4.40 -9.29 -2.85
N ALA A 275 -4.94 -10.35 -3.42
CA ALA A 275 -4.20 -11.35 -4.19
C ALA A 275 -4.52 -11.19 -5.68
N GLY A 276 -3.57 -11.46 -6.55
CA GLY A 276 -3.88 -11.42 -7.97
C GLY A 276 -2.68 -11.53 -8.90
N ALA A 277 -2.97 -11.48 -10.18
CA ALA A 277 -1.99 -11.45 -11.25
C ALA A 277 -1.53 -9.99 -11.50
N TRP A 278 -0.63 -9.50 -10.68
CA TRP A 278 -0.15 -8.11 -10.72
C TRP A 278 0.46 -7.71 -12.07
N LYS A 279 1.01 -8.65 -12.82
CA LYS A 279 1.52 -8.40 -14.18
C LYS A 279 0.43 -7.99 -15.16
N GLN A 280 -0.84 -8.25 -14.85
CA GLN A 280 -1.98 -7.75 -15.63
C GLN A 280 -2.29 -6.29 -15.31
N LEU A 281 -1.88 -5.77 -14.14
CA LEU A 281 -2.00 -4.36 -13.83
C LEU A 281 -0.88 -3.59 -14.52
N MET A 282 -1.24 -2.79 -15.51
CA MET A 282 -0.31 -1.94 -16.24
C MET A 282 -0.35 -0.51 -15.71
N TYR A 283 0.81 0.05 -15.39
CA TYR A 283 0.92 1.48 -15.13
C TYR A 283 1.95 2.13 -16.05
N ALA A 284 1.74 3.39 -16.38
CA ALA A 284 2.64 4.15 -17.23
C ALA A 284 2.85 5.55 -16.69
N ILE A 285 4.07 6.03 -16.80
CA ILE A 285 4.46 7.38 -16.41
C ILE A 285 4.51 8.24 -17.66
N ARG A 286 3.76 9.34 -17.67
CA ARG A 286 3.82 10.33 -18.75
C ARG A 286 4.87 11.40 -18.46
N LYS A 287 4.88 11.90 -17.23
CA LYS A 287 5.83 12.89 -16.74
C LYS A 287 6.33 12.46 -15.39
N ASP A 288 7.61 12.33 -15.27
CA ASP A 288 8.27 12.03 -14.01
C ASP A 288 8.16 13.20 -13.03
N VAL A 289 8.48 12.98 -11.77
CA VAL A 289 8.36 13.99 -10.71
C VAL A 289 9.16 15.23 -11.09
N SER A 290 8.47 16.37 -11.19
CA SER A 290 9.07 17.67 -11.46
C SER A 290 8.86 18.60 -10.27
N TRP A 291 9.93 19.29 -9.91
CA TRP A 291 9.98 20.19 -8.76
C TRP A 291 10.00 21.64 -9.22
N LYS A 292 9.23 22.50 -8.55
CA LYS A 292 9.25 23.95 -8.78
C LYS A 292 9.15 24.70 -7.45
N LEU A 293 10.11 25.56 -7.20
CA LEU A 293 10.06 26.50 -6.08
C LEU A 293 9.18 27.70 -6.47
N LEU A 294 8.27 28.07 -5.59
CA LEU A 294 7.34 29.19 -5.75
C LEU A 294 7.59 30.19 -4.63
N THR A 295 7.83 31.46 -5.00
CA THR A 295 8.06 32.56 -4.06
C THR A 295 6.92 33.57 -4.10
N GLU A 296 6.24 33.72 -5.24
CA GLU A 296 5.20 34.72 -5.49
C GLU A 296 3.87 34.06 -5.91
N ALA A 297 3.40 33.10 -5.14
CA ALA A 297 2.15 32.42 -5.44
C ALA A 297 1.10 32.62 -4.34
N VAL A 298 -0.16 32.53 -4.71
CA VAL A 298 -1.29 32.47 -3.79
C VAL A 298 -1.80 31.04 -3.76
N ILE A 299 -1.91 30.46 -2.57
CA ILE A 299 -2.44 29.13 -2.32
C ILE A 299 -3.83 29.27 -1.75
N GLN A 300 -4.81 28.68 -2.43
CA GLN A 300 -6.21 28.66 -2.03
C GLN A 300 -6.61 27.29 -1.52
N ASP A 301 -7.55 27.26 -0.58
CA ASP A 301 -8.22 26.02 -0.19
C ASP A 301 -9.03 25.45 -1.37
N PRO A 302 -8.90 24.14 -1.70
CA PRO A 302 -9.57 23.55 -2.84
C PRO A 302 -11.11 23.51 -2.70
N VAL A 303 -11.64 23.54 -1.46
CA VAL A 303 -13.08 23.43 -1.16
C VAL A 303 -13.68 24.82 -1.00
N THR A 304 -13.15 25.62 -0.05
CA THR A 304 -13.73 26.95 0.30
C THR A 304 -13.34 28.03 -0.70
N LYS A 305 -12.29 27.83 -1.50
CA LYS A 305 -11.68 28.81 -2.42
C LYS A 305 -11.12 30.04 -1.73
N GLU A 306 -11.03 30.04 -0.41
CA GLU A 306 -10.42 31.10 0.37
C GLU A 306 -8.88 31.04 0.24
N ILE A 307 -8.24 32.21 0.32
CA ILE A 307 -6.78 32.30 0.28
C ILE A 307 -6.22 31.78 1.60
N THR A 308 -5.56 30.64 1.58
CA THR A 308 -4.89 30.06 2.74
C THR A 308 -3.54 30.72 2.98
N TYR A 309 -2.76 30.88 1.92
CA TYR A 309 -1.43 31.49 1.98
C TYR A 309 -1.21 32.43 0.80
N ASN A 310 -0.68 33.62 1.09
CA ASN A 310 -0.12 34.52 0.11
C ASN A 310 1.40 34.58 0.36
N LEU A 311 2.16 33.83 -0.43
CA LEU A 311 3.60 33.62 -0.19
C LEU A 311 4.37 34.92 -0.11
N ALA A 312 4.10 35.87 -1.03
CA ALA A 312 4.80 37.14 -1.08
C ALA A 312 4.52 38.05 0.14
N GLN A 313 3.26 38.03 0.65
CA GLN A 313 2.89 38.89 1.80
C GLN A 313 3.31 38.28 3.14
N GLN A 314 3.47 36.96 3.19
CA GLN A 314 3.76 36.20 4.42
C GLN A 314 5.23 35.76 4.52
N ASN A 315 6.09 36.19 3.58
CA ASN A 315 7.49 35.79 3.47
C ASN A 315 7.63 34.26 3.54
N MET A 316 6.94 33.56 2.63
CA MET A 316 6.92 32.09 2.54
C MET A 316 7.41 31.63 1.19
N VAL A 317 8.02 30.46 1.18
CA VAL A 317 8.43 29.75 -0.03
C VAL A 317 7.68 28.42 -0.10
N ALA A 318 7.16 28.07 -1.26
CA ALA A 318 6.49 26.79 -1.45
C ALA A 318 7.22 25.91 -2.46
N LEU A 319 7.39 24.64 -2.12
CA LEU A 319 7.83 23.59 -3.04
C LEU A 319 6.61 22.90 -3.63
N ARG A 320 6.42 23.08 -4.94
CA ARG A 320 5.42 22.34 -5.71
C ARG A 320 6.09 21.19 -6.42
N SER A 321 5.56 19.99 -6.26
CA SER A 321 5.91 18.87 -7.11
C SER A 321 4.71 18.38 -7.90
N SER A 322 4.94 17.85 -9.09
CA SER A 322 3.90 17.26 -9.94
C SER A 322 4.44 16.07 -10.71
N MET A 323 3.61 15.03 -10.81
CA MET A 323 3.84 13.82 -11.56
C MET A 323 2.61 13.51 -12.41
N ARG A 324 2.77 12.88 -13.58
CA ARG A 324 1.64 12.40 -14.39
C ARG A 324 1.79 10.93 -14.65
N LEU A 325 0.78 10.16 -14.29
CA LEU A 325 0.76 8.71 -14.41
C LEU A 325 -0.64 8.21 -14.80
N ALA A 326 -0.68 6.99 -15.30
CA ALA A 326 -1.89 6.28 -15.67
C ALA A 326 -1.80 4.84 -15.23
N TRP A 327 -2.92 4.17 -15.03
CA TRP A 327 -2.99 2.74 -14.81
C TRP A 327 -4.23 2.13 -15.46
N GLN A 328 -4.19 0.83 -15.72
CA GLN A 328 -5.31 0.06 -16.26
C GLN A 328 -5.08 -1.44 -16.02
N VAL A 329 -6.17 -2.18 -15.85
CA VAL A 329 -6.19 -3.63 -15.91
C VAL A 329 -6.87 -4.04 -17.21
N PRO A 330 -6.12 -4.53 -18.21
CA PRO A 330 -6.68 -4.84 -19.54
C PRO A 330 -7.74 -5.94 -19.53
N ASN A 331 -7.65 -6.89 -18.57
CA ASN A 331 -8.57 -8.03 -18.43
C ASN A 331 -8.86 -8.76 -19.74
N PRO A 332 -7.84 -9.34 -20.45
CA PRO A 332 -8.04 -9.99 -21.74
C PRO A 332 -8.90 -11.24 -21.59
N ILE A 333 -9.72 -11.54 -22.61
CA ILE A 333 -10.54 -12.74 -22.64
C ILE A 333 -9.68 -14.00 -22.58
N ASN A 334 -10.12 -14.97 -21.80
CA ASN A 334 -9.54 -16.31 -21.76
C ASN A 334 -10.62 -17.38 -22.03
N ARG A 335 -10.25 -18.66 -21.98
CA ARG A 335 -11.16 -19.77 -22.30
C ARG A 335 -11.81 -20.41 -21.07
N LEU A 336 -11.36 -20.06 -19.89
CA LEU A 336 -11.93 -20.58 -18.64
C LEU A 336 -13.14 -19.74 -18.24
N GLN A 337 -13.00 -18.44 -18.20
CA GLN A 337 -14.10 -17.49 -17.98
C GLN A 337 -14.16 -16.51 -19.15
N THR A 338 -15.22 -16.62 -19.94
CA THR A 338 -15.41 -15.81 -21.16
C THR A 338 -16.16 -14.51 -20.88
N ASP A 339 -16.92 -14.43 -19.80
CA ASP A 339 -17.63 -13.24 -19.40
C ASP A 339 -16.65 -12.23 -18.76
N GLU A 340 -16.69 -10.99 -19.25
CA GLU A 340 -15.81 -9.91 -18.75
C GLU A 340 -16.24 -9.43 -17.39
N ASP A 341 -17.54 -9.43 -17.11
CA ASP A 341 -18.10 -8.94 -15.84
C ASP A 341 -17.86 -9.90 -14.69
N GLU A 342 -17.72 -11.21 -14.98
CA GLU A 342 -17.43 -12.25 -13.99
C GLU A 342 -15.93 -12.58 -13.87
N ARG A 343 -15.10 -12.10 -14.82
CA ARG A 343 -13.66 -12.39 -14.87
C ARG A 343 -12.85 -11.20 -14.39
N TYR A 344 -12.04 -11.40 -13.37
CA TYR A 344 -11.12 -10.35 -12.91
C TYR A 344 -9.81 -10.94 -12.35
N PRO A 345 -8.63 -10.37 -12.67
CA PRO A 345 -7.34 -10.93 -12.30
C PRO A 345 -6.95 -10.71 -10.84
N PHE A 346 -7.84 -10.16 -10.01
CA PHE A 346 -7.59 -9.93 -8.59
C PHE A 346 -8.76 -10.44 -7.75
N ALA A 347 -8.43 -10.90 -6.54
CA ALA A 347 -9.40 -11.24 -5.51
C ALA A 347 -9.07 -10.53 -4.19
N VAL A 348 -10.10 -10.25 -3.41
CA VAL A 348 -10.03 -9.47 -2.19
C VAL A 348 -10.44 -10.30 -0.99
N PHE A 349 -9.59 -10.32 0.04
CA PHE A 349 -9.92 -10.87 1.34
C PHE A 349 -10.41 -9.74 2.25
N ALA A 350 -11.70 -9.74 2.52
CA ALA A 350 -12.37 -8.70 3.29
C ALA A 350 -12.40 -9.00 4.79
N PRO A 351 -12.51 -8.00 5.67
CA PRO A 351 -12.73 -8.23 7.10
C PRO A 351 -14.12 -8.85 7.35
N ALA A 352 -14.27 -9.53 8.50
CA ALA A 352 -15.56 -10.09 8.89
C ALA A 352 -16.59 -8.96 9.10
N GLY A 353 -17.76 -9.07 8.46
CA GLY A 353 -18.86 -8.10 8.61
C GLY A 353 -18.78 -6.85 7.72
N SER A 354 -18.00 -6.90 6.64
CA SER A 354 -17.98 -5.88 5.58
C SER A 354 -19.12 -6.09 4.59
#